data_78fcd34323f4373098a4476f15457d39
#
_entry.id   78fcd34323f4373098a4476f15457d39
#
_cell.length_a   1.000
_cell.length_b   1.000
_cell.length_c   1.000
_cell.angle_alpha   90.00
_cell.angle_beta   90.00
_cell.angle_gamma   90.00
#
_symmetry.space_group_name_H-M   'P 1'
#
loop_
_entity.id
_entity.type
_entity.pdbx_description
1 polymer ?
#
loop_
_entity_poly.entity_id
_entity_poly.type
_entity_poly.pdbx_seq_one_letter_code
_entity_poly.pdbx_strand_id
1 'polypeptide(L)'
;GGQNLIEDGVYNCLAGEPWEQGINGAIWALLSVDTKGYPIPEGAKYSREDLIQYILENQVKSGGWTLSGNIADADITGMAIQALAPYYTGDEAVKAAVDQGLTFLRNGISADGDLESGGDYNCESTAQAIVAFAAMGIDPSSVTSSGGRSLMDGLAKYYNTSTGGFLHKSTNRTSNALATGQAMYAIAAYRYYQQGLSLYDFRDTANTAQYVARADGAVYTAAAGADAALFVGEGA
;
A
#
# COMPACT_ATOMS: atom_id res chain seq x y z
N GLY A 1 -5.57 13.32 27.80
CA GLY A 1 -4.50 12.45 28.16
C GLY A 1 -3.80 12.03 26.88
N GLY A 2 -2.51 12.26 26.77
CA GLY A 2 -1.75 11.91 25.59
C GLY A 2 -1.43 10.43 25.59
N GLN A 3 -2.12 9.65 24.76
CA GLN A 3 -1.67 8.30 24.41
C GLN A 3 -0.67 8.42 23.27
N ASN A 4 0.43 7.70 23.36
CA ASN A 4 1.39 7.56 22.26
C ASN A 4 0.96 6.35 21.41
N LEU A 5 0.24 6.59 20.32
CA LEU A 5 -0.32 5.53 19.49
C LEU A 5 0.75 4.59 18.91
N ILE A 6 1.95 5.08 18.69
CA ILE A 6 3.06 4.26 18.17
C ILE A 6 3.63 3.40 19.29
N GLU A 7 3.93 3.99 20.44
CA GLU A 7 4.48 3.29 21.59
C GLU A 7 3.48 2.30 22.18
N ASP A 8 2.27 2.79 22.47
CA ASP A 8 1.21 2.00 23.10
C ASP A 8 0.58 1.00 22.13
N GLY A 9 0.41 1.37 20.86
CA GLY A 9 -0.29 0.58 19.85
C GLY A 9 0.59 -0.44 19.13
N VAL A 10 1.88 -0.18 18.96
CA VAL A 10 2.79 -1.07 18.24
C VAL A 10 3.86 -1.64 19.16
N TYR A 11 4.78 -0.82 19.67
CA TYR A 11 5.96 -1.32 20.38
C TYR A 11 5.64 -2.05 21.71
N ASN A 12 4.66 -1.59 22.46
CA ASN A 12 4.19 -2.26 23.67
C ASN A 12 2.96 -3.12 23.44
N CYS A 13 2.19 -2.78 22.44
CA CYS A 13 0.94 -3.42 22.02
C CYS A 13 0.05 -3.78 23.21
N LEU A 14 -0.43 -2.76 23.92
CA LEU A 14 -1.18 -2.92 25.17
C LEU A 14 -2.45 -3.76 25.04
N ALA A 15 -2.99 -3.87 23.80
CA ALA A 15 -4.17 -4.67 23.51
C ALA A 15 -3.87 -6.16 23.23
N GLY A 16 -2.59 -6.56 23.14
CA GLY A 16 -2.22 -7.94 22.81
C GLY A 16 -0.89 -8.04 22.05
N GLU A 17 -0.92 -8.60 20.85
CA GLU A 17 0.23 -8.72 19.95
C GLU A 17 -0.02 -7.92 18.66
N PRO A 18 1.01 -7.34 18.02
CA PRO A 18 0.83 -6.58 16.78
C PRO A 18 0.17 -7.38 15.65
N TRP A 19 0.31 -8.69 15.70
CA TRP A 19 -0.22 -9.62 14.70
C TRP A 19 -1.46 -10.42 15.17
N GLU A 20 -2.18 -9.97 16.21
CA GLU A 20 -3.45 -10.63 16.58
C GLU A 20 -4.48 -10.65 15.45
N GLN A 21 -4.41 -9.67 14.56
CA GLN A 21 -5.21 -9.64 13.33
C GLN A 21 -4.52 -10.32 12.14
N GLY A 22 -3.62 -11.26 12.42
CA GLY A 22 -2.81 -11.93 11.43
C GLY A 22 -1.79 -11.00 10.78
N ILE A 23 -1.38 -11.36 9.57
CA ILE A 23 -0.32 -10.66 8.84
C ILE A 23 -0.63 -9.18 8.59
N ASN A 24 -1.90 -8.80 8.42
CA ASN A 24 -2.30 -7.40 8.25
C ASN A 24 -1.86 -6.54 9.45
N GLY A 25 -1.98 -7.06 10.67
CA GLY A 25 -1.53 -6.36 11.86
C GLY A 25 -0.03 -6.04 11.80
N ALA A 26 0.81 -7.02 11.48
CA ALA A 26 2.25 -6.84 11.36
C ALA A 26 2.63 -5.87 10.22
N ILE A 27 2.00 -5.99 9.06
CA ILE A 27 2.23 -5.12 7.89
C ILE A 27 1.94 -3.66 8.24
N TRP A 28 0.76 -3.36 8.78
CA TRP A 28 0.37 -2.00 9.12
C TRP A 28 1.12 -1.44 10.31
N ALA A 29 1.50 -2.29 11.27
CA ALA A 29 2.37 -1.90 12.38
C ALA A 29 3.75 -1.44 11.86
N LEU A 30 4.38 -2.23 10.98
CA LEU A 30 5.67 -1.90 10.38
C LEU A 30 5.60 -0.60 9.57
N LEU A 31 4.62 -0.45 8.68
CA LEU A 31 4.38 0.78 7.93
C LEU A 31 4.22 1.99 8.86
N SER A 32 3.47 1.82 9.96
CA SER A 32 3.21 2.91 10.91
C SER A 32 4.47 3.40 11.60
N VAL A 33 5.33 2.49 12.08
CA VAL A 33 6.57 2.87 12.78
C VAL A 33 7.63 3.44 11.84
N ASP A 34 7.59 3.07 10.57
CA ASP A 34 8.53 3.55 9.56
C ASP A 34 8.15 4.89 8.95
N THR A 35 6.87 5.24 8.94
CA THR A 35 6.34 6.46 8.31
C THR A 35 7.15 7.73 8.65
N LYS A 36 7.62 7.86 9.90
CA LYS A 36 8.50 8.94 10.36
C LYS A 36 9.80 8.42 10.99
N GLY A 37 10.10 7.13 10.85
CA GLY A 37 11.25 6.53 11.49
C GLY A 37 11.18 6.62 13.01
N TYR A 38 10.01 6.33 13.59
CA TYR A 38 9.82 6.40 15.05
C TYR A 38 10.83 5.52 15.78
N PRO A 39 11.55 6.06 16.79
CA PRO A 39 12.54 5.28 17.53
C PRO A 39 11.86 4.17 18.34
N ILE A 40 12.59 3.07 18.53
CA ILE A 40 12.16 2.01 19.43
C ILE A 40 12.36 2.51 20.86
N PRO A 41 11.32 2.57 21.71
CA PRO A 41 11.46 2.98 23.11
C PRO A 41 12.26 1.96 23.94
N GLU A 42 12.93 2.43 25.00
CA GLU A 42 13.61 1.54 25.92
C GLU A 42 12.60 0.60 26.60
N GLY A 43 12.91 -0.70 26.59
CA GLY A 43 12.04 -1.74 27.14
C GLY A 43 10.82 -2.08 26.28
N ALA A 44 10.81 -1.69 25.00
CA ALA A 44 9.76 -2.09 24.07
C ALA A 44 9.58 -3.62 24.05
N LYS A 45 8.32 -4.05 24.03
CA LYS A 45 7.97 -5.48 23.98
C LYS A 45 8.20 -6.06 22.58
N TYR A 46 8.03 -5.26 21.55
CA TYR A 46 8.21 -5.64 20.14
C TYR A 46 9.13 -4.65 19.43
N SER A 47 9.83 -5.15 18.43
CA SER A 47 10.74 -4.38 17.57
C SER A 47 10.29 -4.41 16.11
N ARG A 48 10.96 -3.65 15.24
CA ARG A 48 10.80 -3.76 13.78
C ARG A 48 11.19 -5.13 13.27
N GLU A 49 12.25 -5.67 13.82
CA GLU A 49 12.78 -7.00 13.50
C GLU A 49 11.74 -8.09 13.76
N ASP A 50 10.98 -8.00 14.87
CA ASP A 50 9.89 -8.94 15.17
C ASP A 50 8.78 -8.86 14.12
N LEU A 51 8.41 -7.63 13.70
CA LEU A 51 7.39 -7.43 12.66
C LEU A 51 7.85 -7.96 11.29
N ILE A 52 9.10 -7.67 10.91
CA ILE A 52 9.71 -8.17 9.68
C ILE A 52 9.75 -9.69 9.69
N GLN A 53 10.26 -10.28 10.77
CA GLN A 53 10.36 -11.72 10.91
C GLN A 53 8.98 -12.38 10.80
N TYR A 54 7.96 -11.82 11.45
CA TYR A 54 6.59 -12.35 11.35
C TYR A 54 6.07 -12.30 9.91
N ILE A 55 6.32 -11.22 9.16
CA ILE A 55 5.92 -11.11 7.75
C ILE A 55 6.65 -12.16 6.92
N LEU A 56 7.97 -12.33 7.09
CA LEU A 56 8.78 -13.32 6.35
C LEU A 56 8.31 -14.76 6.61
N GLU A 57 8.04 -15.12 7.87
CA GLU A 57 7.58 -16.46 8.25
C GLU A 57 6.21 -16.82 7.70
N ASN A 58 5.39 -15.81 7.38
CA ASN A 58 4.07 -16.00 6.80
C ASN A 58 4.05 -15.96 5.27
N GLN A 59 5.22 -15.93 4.61
CA GLN A 59 5.28 -16.09 3.16
C GLN A 59 4.89 -17.51 2.77
N VAL A 60 3.97 -17.66 1.81
CA VAL A 60 3.53 -18.97 1.35
C VAL A 60 4.43 -19.49 0.23
N LYS A 61 4.37 -20.79 -0.05
CA LYS A 61 5.27 -21.49 -1.01
C LYS A 61 5.23 -20.92 -2.44
N SER A 62 4.16 -20.25 -2.83
CA SER A 62 4.04 -19.61 -4.14
C SER A 62 4.81 -18.28 -4.23
N GLY A 63 5.45 -17.84 -3.17
CA GLY A 63 6.28 -16.63 -3.11
C GLY A 63 5.53 -15.36 -2.74
N GLY A 64 4.21 -15.42 -2.52
CA GLY A 64 3.42 -14.29 -2.04
C GLY A 64 2.96 -14.46 -0.61
N TRP A 65 1.97 -13.66 -0.20
CA TRP A 65 1.35 -13.71 1.12
C TRP A 65 -0.17 -13.79 1.00
N THR A 66 -0.82 -14.20 2.07
CA THR A 66 -2.27 -14.31 2.17
C THR A 66 -2.74 -13.99 3.58
N LEU A 67 -3.98 -13.54 3.70
CA LEU A 67 -4.59 -13.30 5.02
C LEU A 67 -4.83 -14.60 5.79
N SER A 68 -5.13 -15.68 5.08
CA SER A 68 -5.37 -17.00 5.68
C SER A 68 -5.14 -18.13 4.68
N GLY A 69 -4.78 -19.31 5.19
CA GLY A 69 -4.52 -20.47 4.36
C GLY A 69 -3.12 -20.49 3.76
N ASN A 70 -2.96 -21.02 2.55
CA ASN A 70 -1.66 -21.25 1.91
C ASN A 70 -1.62 -20.89 0.43
N ILE A 71 -2.62 -20.15 -0.05
CA ILE A 71 -2.70 -19.64 -1.42
C ILE A 71 -2.48 -18.15 -1.35
N ALA A 72 -1.40 -17.66 -1.96
CA ALA A 72 -1.13 -16.23 -2.01
C ALA A 72 -2.22 -15.47 -2.75
N ASP A 73 -2.47 -14.26 -2.31
CA ASP A 73 -3.31 -13.31 -3.05
C ASP A 73 -2.55 -12.01 -3.35
N ALA A 74 -3.02 -11.26 -4.33
CA ALA A 74 -2.34 -10.06 -4.78
C ALA A 74 -2.42 -8.91 -3.78
N ASP A 75 -3.53 -8.83 -3.01
CA ASP A 75 -3.72 -7.75 -2.03
C ASP A 75 -2.68 -7.81 -0.93
N ILE A 76 -2.62 -8.96 -0.23
CA ILE A 76 -1.70 -9.14 0.91
C ILE A 76 -0.25 -9.18 0.43
N THR A 77 0.00 -9.77 -0.75
CA THR A 77 1.34 -9.75 -1.34
C THR A 77 1.80 -8.32 -1.62
N GLY A 78 0.94 -7.49 -2.22
CA GLY A 78 1.24 -6.09 -2.46
C GLY A 78 1.50 -5.32 -1.17
N MET A 79 0.67 -5.53 -0.15
CA MET A 79 0.81 -4.88 1.16
C MET A 79 2.08 -5.31 1.90
N ALA A 80 2.43 -6.60 1.87
CA ALA A 80 3.67 -7.11 2.48
C ALA A 80 4.92 -6.51 1.82
N ILE A 81 4.95 -6.44 0.48
CA ILE A 81 6.06 -5.82 -0.25
C ILE A 81 6.21 -4.35 0.13
N GLN A 82 5.11 -3.59 0.26
CA GLN A 82 5.16 -2.19 0.69
C GLN A 82 5.85 -2.03 2.04
N ALA A 83 5.50 -2.87 3.02
CA ALA A 83 6.07 -2.81 4.36
C ALA A 83 7.56 -3.22 4.38
N LEU A 84 7.95 -4.18 3.54
CA LEU A 84 9.32 -4.71 3.47
C LEU A 84 10.24 -3.88 2.58
N ALA A 85 9.72 -3.03 1.70
CA ALA A 85 10.50 -2.27 0.72
C ALA A 85 11.67 -1.46 1.34
N PRO A 86 11.54 -0.79 2.50
CA PRO A 86 12.65 -0.07 3.12
C PRO A 86 13.85 -0.94 3.51
N TYR A 87 13.65 -2.24 3.68
CA TYR A 87 14.63 -3.21 4.15
C TYR A 87 15.27 -4.03 3.03
N TYR A 88 14.77 -3.89 1.80
CA TYR A 88 15.16 -4.67 0.63
C TYR A 88 16.68 -4.68 0.35
N THR A 89 17.37 -3.56 0.53
CA THR A 89 18.80 -3.44 0.25
C THR A 89 19.69 -3.82 1.42
N GLY A 90 19.14 -3.92 2.62
CA GLY A 90 19.91 -4.16 3.86
C GLY A 90 19.77 -5.57 4.43
N ASP A 91 18.84 -6.38 3.92
CA ASP A 91 18.52 -7.71 4.44
C ASP A 91 18.28 -8.70 3.30
N GLU A 92 19.13 -9.71 3.20
CA GLU A 92 19.06 -10.72 2.13
C GLU A 92 17.81 -11.61 2.22
N ALA A 93 17.28 -11.85 3.41
CA ALA A 93 16.04 -12.62 3.59
C ALA A 93 14.84 -11.80 3.10
N VAL A 94 14.77 -10.52 3.46
CA VAL A 94 13.78 -9.60 2.95
C VAL A 94 13.87 -9.48 1.44
N LYS A 95 15.09 -9.33 0.91
CA LYS A 95 15.31 -9.25 -0.53
C LYS A 95 14.78 -10.49 -1.25
N ALA A 96 15.12 -11.68 -0.79
CA ALA A 96 14.68 -12.93 -1.39
C ALA A 96 13.15 -13.06 -1.36
N ALA A 97 12.52 -12.71 -0.23
CA ALA A 97 11.07 -12.78 -0.07
C ALA A 97 10.34 -11.78 -0.98
N VAL A 98 10.82 -10.54 -1.04
CA VAL A 98 10.25 -9.50 -1.91
C VAL A 98 10.40 -9.86 -3.39
N ASP A 99 11.57 -10.37 -3.82
CA ASP A 99 11.78 -10.81 -5.20
C ASP A 99 10.78 -11.90 -5.63
N GLN A 100 10.48 -12.85 -4.72
CA GLN A 100 9.47 -13.87 -4.95
C GLN A 100 8.05 -13.26 -5.03
N GLY A 101 7.72 -12.32 -4.13
CA GLY A 101 6.44 -11.63 -4.14
C GLY A 101 6.23 -10.80 -5.42
N LEU A 102 7.24 -10.07 -5.87
CA LEU A 102 7.20 -9.35 -7.14
C LEU A 102 7.02 -10.28 -8.33
N THR A 103 7.66 -11.45 -8.30
CA THR A 103 7.49 -12.50 -9.33
C THR A 103 6.06 -13.04 -9.32
N PHE A 104 5.50 -13.31 -8.14
CA PHE A 104 4.11 -13.72 -7.99
C PHE A 104 3.15 -12.69 -8.59
N LEU A 105 3.28 -11.40 -8.24
CA LEU A 105 2.45 -10.34 -8.80
C LEU A 105 2.59 -10.23 -10.31
N ARG A 106 3.82 -10.25 -10.87
CA ARG A 106 4.03 -10.17 -12.32
C ARG A 106 3.36 -11.32 -13.07
N ASN A 107 3.46 -12.53 -12.54
CA ASN A 107 2.86 -13.73 -13.16
C ASN A 107 1.34 -13.72 -13.07
N GLY A 108 0.75 -13.01 -12.11
CA GLY A 108 -0.69 -12.87 -11.92
C GLY A 108 -1.37 -11.81 -12.79
N ILE A 109 -0.60 -11.00 -13.54
CA ILE A 109 -1.17 -9.93 -14.36
C ILE A 109 -1.96 -10.53 -15.51
N SER A 110 -3.26 -10.21 -15.61
CA SER A 110 -4.13 -10.62 -16.71
C SER A 110 -3.75 -9.98 -18.04
N ALA A 111 -4.32 -10.46 -19.13
CA ALA A 111 -4.14 -9.81 -20.44
C ALA A 111 -4.57 -8.34 -20.47
N ASP A 112 -5.50 -7.96 -19.59
CA ASP A 112 -6.03 -6.59 -19.45
C ASP A 112 -5.18 -5.69 -18.53
N GLY A 113 -4.16 -6.24 -17.86
CA GLY A 113 -3.26 -5.49 -16.96
C GLY A 113 -3.70 -5.48 -15.49
N ASP A 114 -4.76 -6.18 -15.12
CA ASP A 114 -5.27 -6.25 -13.76
C ASP A 114 -4.89 -7.55 -13.04
N LEU A 115 -5.12 -7.59 -11.72
CA LEU A 115 -4.87 -8.76 -10.88
C LEU A 115 -6.16 -9.25 -10.23
N GLU A 116 -6.12 -10.53 -9.82
CA GLU A 116 -7.19 -11.18 -9.11
C GLU A 116 -6.86 -11.43 -7.63
N SER A 117 -7.89 -11.53 -6.81
CA SER A 117 -7.88 -12.16 -5.51
C SER A 117 -9.15 -12.97 -5.34
N GLY A 118 -9.02 -14.19 -4.80
CA GLY A 118 -10.16 -15.07 -4.59
C GLY A 118 -10.88 -15.53 -5.87
N GLY A 119 -10.20 -15.52 -7.01
CA GLY A 119 -10.74 -15.93 -8.31
C GLY A 119 -11.45 -14.82 -9.10
N ASP A 120 -11.43 -13.59 -8.62
CA ASP A 120 -12.04 -12.44 -9.29
C ASP A 120 -11.01 -11.34 -9.55
N TYR A 121 -10.89 -10.89 -10.80
CA TYR A 121 -10.15 -9.67 -11.13
C TYR A 121 -10.86 -8.46 -10.53
N ASN A 122 -10.12 -7.65 -9.81
CA ASN A 122 -10.71 -6.53 -9.08
C ASN A 122 -9.78 -5.32 -8.98
N CYS A 123 -10.37 -4.19 -8.65
CA CYS A 123 -9.70 -2.90 -8.54
C CYS A 123 -8.66 -2.90 -7.41
N GLU A 124 -9.00 -3.47 -6.26
CA GLU A 124 -8.20 -3.43 -5.04
C GLU A 124 -6.89 -4.21 -5.23
N SER A 125 -6.94 -5.42 -5.76
CA SER A 125 -5.76 -6.24 -6.06
C SER A 125 -4.81 -5.55 -7.03
N THR A 126 -5.37 -4.92 -8.07
CA THR A 126 -4.59 -4.14 -9.03
C THR A 126 -3.97 -2.92 -8.37
N ALA A 127 -4.71 -2.22 -7.51
CA ALA A 127 -4.23 -1.06 -6.76
C ALA A 127 -3.07 -1.42 -5.83
N GLN A 128 -3.18 -2.51 -5.07
CA GLN A 128 -2.11 -2.97 -4.16
C GLN A 128 -0.84 -3.35 -4.91
N ALA A 129 -0.95 -3.97 -6.09
CA ALA A 129 0.21 -4.25 -6.92
C ALA A 129 0.90 -2.96 -7.41
N ILE A 130 0.13 -1.96 -7.85
CA ILE A 130 0.68 -0.65 -8.25
C ILE A 130 1.50 -0.04 -7.11
N VAL A 131 0.97 -0.05 -5.89
CA VAL A 131 1.67 0.53 -4.73
C VAL A 131 2.93 -0.28 -4.40
N ALA A 132 2.88 -1.61 -4.49
CA ALA A 132 4.03 -2.47 -4.27
C ALA A 132 5.18 -2.15 -5.24
N PHE A 133 4.89 -2.08 -6.55
CA PHE A 133 5.91 -1.75 -7.54
C PHE A 133 6.45 -0.33 -7.35
N ALA A 134 5.58 0.64 -7.08
CA ALA A 134 5.99 2.01 -6.79
C ALA A 134 6.90 2.10 -5.55
N ALA A 135 6.58 1.38 -4.47
CA ALA A 135 7.40 1.31 -3.25
C ALA A 135 8.79 0.72 -3.52
N MET A 136 8.90 -0.20 -4.48
CA MET A 136 10.17 -0.79 -4.93
C MET A 136 10.92 0.07 -5.94
N GLY A 137 10.46 1.28 -6.26
CA GLY A 137 11.07 2.15 -7.26
C GLY A 137 10.91 1.61 -8.70
N ILE A 138 9.94 0.76 -8.94
CA ILE A 138 9.63 0.20 -10.27
C ILE A 138 8.41 0.93 -10.83
N ASP A 139 8.53 1.46 -12.05
CA ASP A 139 7.43 2.16 -12.72
C ASP A 139 6.24 1.23 -12.99
N PRO A 140 5.09 1.40 -12.30
CA PRO A 140 3.91 0.57 -12.53
C PRO A 140 3.35 0.65 -13.96
N SER A 141 3.63 1.75 -14.69
CA SER A 141 3.22 1.88 -16.10
C SER A 141 4.09 1.06 -17.04
N SER A 142 5.27 0.64 -16.60
CA SER A 142 6.18 -0.26 -17.34
C SER A 142 5.96 -1.74 -17.02
N VAL A 143 5.23 -2.04 -15.95
CA VAL A 143 4.89 -3.42 -15.58
C VAL A 143 3.69 -3.86 -16.39
N THR A 144 3.95 -4.67 -17.42
CA THR A 144 2.95 -5.03 -18.43
C THR A 144 2.63 -6.52 -18.43
N SER A 145 1.41 -6.84 -18.82
CA SER A 145 0.95 -8.18 -19.15
C SER A 145 1.58 -8.70 -20.44
N SER A 146 1.38 -9.98 -20.73
CA SER A 146 1.70 -10.57 -22.03
C SER A 146 0.96 -9.93 -23.21
N GLY A 147 -0.18 -9.27 -22.94
CA GLY A 147 -0.95 -8.48 -23.91
C GLY A 147 -0.48 -7.04 -24.08
N GLY A 148 0.59 -6.62 -23.37
CA GLY A 148 1.15 -5.27 -23.43
C GLY A 148 0.34 -4.21 -22.66
N ARG A 149 -0.65 -4.61 -21.86
CA ARG A 149 -1.38 -3.74 -20.94
C ARG A 149 -0.63 -3.58 -19.64
N SER A 150 -0.44 -2.34 -19.20
CA SER A 150 0.19 -2.02 -17.93
C SER A 150 -0.76 -2.19 -16.75
N LEU A 151 -0.20 -2.22 -15.53
CA LEU A 151 -1.01 -2.15 -14.30
C LEU A 151 -1.87 -0.89 -14.24
N MET A 152 -1.37 0.23 -14.80
CA MET A 152 -2.14 1.48 -14.86
C MET A 152 -3.33 1.37 -15.83
N ASP A 153 -3.17 0.65 -16.97
CA ASP A 153 -4.29 0.32 -17.86
C ASP A 153 -5.31 -0.57 -17.16
N GLY A 154 -4.84 -1.58 -16.39
CA GLY A 154 -5.68 -2.46 -15.60
C GLY A 154 -6.50 -1.70 -14.57
N LEU A 155 -5.90 -0.77 -13.83
CA LEU A 155 -6.61 0.07 -12.88
C LEU A 155 -7.64 0.98 -13.57
N ALA A 156 -7.28 1.59 -14.70
CA ALA A 156 -8.16 2.50 -15.44
C ALA A 156 -9.47 1.83 -15.89
N LYS A 157 -9.46 0.51 -16.10
CA LYS A 157 -10.64 -0.29 -16.46
C LYS A 157 -11.77 -0.20 -15.43
N TYR A 158 -11.43 0.06 -14.17
CA TYR A 158 -12.39 0.16 -13.07
C TYR A 158 -12.95 1.55 -12.86
N TYR A 159 -12.45 2.57 -13.57
CA TYR A 159 -12.93 3.93 -13.41
C TYR A 159 -14.35 4.09 -13.98
N ASN A 160 -15.27 4.53 -13.12
CA ASN A 160 -16.66 4.81 -13.51
C ASN A 160 -16.83 6.29 -13.83
N THR A 161 -16.86 6.61 -15.12
CA THR A 161 -17.00 7.99 -15.62
C THR A 161 -18.31 8.66 -15.20
N SER A 162 -19.36 7.89 -14.90
CA SER A 162 -20.65 8.42 -14.49
C SER A 162 -20.70 8.92 -13.06
N THR A 163 -19.84 8.37 -12.18
CA THR A 163 -19.84 8.67 -10.73
C THR A 163 -18.54 9.29 -10.24
N GLY A 164 -17.47 9.28 -11.07
CA GLY A 164 -16.15 9.76 -10.70
C GLY A 164 -15.38 8.85 -9.71
N GLY A 165 -15.91 7.66 -9.39
CA GLY A 165 -15.28 6.69 -8.50
C GLY A 165 -14.85 5.41 -9.23
N PHE A 166 -14.40 4.41 -8.47
CA PHE A 166 -13.96 3.13 -9.02
C PHE A 166 -14.92 1.98 -8.66
N LEU A 167 -15.04 1.04 -9.58
CA LEU A 167 -15.80 -0.18 -9.43
C LEU A 167 -14.93 -1.23 -8.71
N HIS A 168 -15.52 -2.09 -7.89
CA HIS A 168 -14.84 -3.26 -7.37
C HIS A 168 -14.49 -4.26 -8.50
N LYS A 169 -15.49 -4.60 -9.33
CA LYS A 169 -15.30 -5.41 -10.55
C LYS A 169 -15.73 -4.59 -11.77
N SER A 170 -15.09 -4.78 -12.90
CA SER A 170 -15.41 -4.07 -14.14
C SER A 170 -16.85 -4.30 -14.63
N THR A 171 -17.51 -5.35 -14.14
CA THR A 171 -18.91 -5.67 -14.44
C THR A 171 -19.91 -4.98 -13.52
N ASN A 172 -19.45 -4.35 -12.43
CA ASN A 172 -20.31 -3.58 -11.53
C ASN A 172 -20.82 -2.30 -12.23
N ARG A 173 -21.95 -1.79 -11.76
CA ARG A 173 -22.59 -0.58 -12.30
C ARG A 173 -22.40 0.65 -11.41
N THR A 174 -22.10 0.43 -10.14
CA THR A 174 -21.94 1.49 -9.14
C THR A 174 -20.55 1.45 -8.56
N SER A 175 -19.99 2.62 -8.33
CA SER A 175 -18.70 2.77 -7.65
C SER A 175 -18.77 2.20 -6.24
N ASN A 176 -17.65 1.64 -5.79
CA ASN A 176 -17.46 1.07 -4.47
C ASN A 176 -16.52 2.01 -3.68
N ALA A 177 -16.84 2.29 -2.42
CA ALA A 177 -16.04 3.21 -1.60
C ALA A 177 -14.64 2.65 -1.32
N LEU A 178 -14.51 1.34 -1.05
CA LEU A 178 -13.23 0.69 -0.82
C LEU A 178 -12.37 0.70 -2.09
N ALA A 179 -12.94 0.27 -3.23
CA ALA A 179 -12.26 0.29 -4.51
C ALA A 179 -11.80 1.71 -4.89
N THR A 180 -12.67 2.71 -4.68
CA THR A 180 -12.31 4.11 -4.93
C THR A 180 -11.16 4.58 -4.03
N GLY A 181 -11.22 4.27 -2.74
CA GLY A 181 -10.16 4.61 -1.80
C GLY A 181 -8.82 3.97 -2.17
N GLN A 182 -8.82 2.67 -2.51
CA GLN A 182 -7.61 1.97 -2.89
C GLN A 182 -7.05 2.41 -4.25
N ALA A 183 -7.91 2.69 -5.23
CA ALA A 183 -7.48 3.25 -6.50
C ALA A 183 -6.82 4.63 -6.34
N MET A 184 -7.42 5.52 -5.54
CA MET A 184 -6.84 6.84 -5.25
C MET A 184 -5.50 6.74 -4.53
N TYR A 185 -5.37 5.83 -3.60
CA TYR A 185 -4.15 5.49 -2.91
C TYR A 185 -3.05 4.98 -3.88
N ALA A 186 -3.41 4.11 -4.84
CA ALA A 186 -2.48 3.64 -5.87
C ALA A 186 -2.04 4.77 -6.83
N ILE A 187 -2.96 5.65 -7.23
CA ILE A 187 -2.65 6.82 -8.05
C ILE A 187 -1.71 7.77 -7.30
N ALA A 188 -1.94 7.98 -6.00
CA ALA A 188 -1.04 8.76 -5.15
C ALA A 188 0.35 8.13 -5.09
N ALA A 189 0.45 6.81 -4.86
CA ALA A 189 1.73 6.10 -4.83
C ALA A 189 2.50 6.25 -6.16
N TYR A 190 1.81 6.12 -7.29
CA TYR A 190 2.41 6.32 -8.60
C TYR A 190 2.93 7.75 -8.79
N ARG A 191 2.18 8.76 -8.34
CA ARG A 191 2.65 10.16 -8.40
C ARG A 191 3.84 10.42 -7.51
N TYR A 192 3.85 9.87 -6.28
CA TYR A 192 5.02 9.94 -5.40
C TYR A 192 6.24 9.29 -6.06
N TYR A 193 6.07 8.09 -6.64
CA TYR A 193 7.12 7.42 -7.41
C TYR A 193 7.71 8.32 -8.51
N GLN A 194 6.86 8.99 -9.31
CA GLN A 194 7.31 9.91 -10.37
C GLN A 194 8.13 11.10 -9.84
N GLN A 195 7.98 11.43 -8.57
CA GLN A 195 8.73 12.49 -7.88
C GLN A 195 9.95 11.93 -7.12
N GLY A 196 10.23 10.65 -7.20
CA GLY A 196 11.30 9.99 -6.44
C GLY A 196 11.00 9.84 -4.94
N LEU A 197 9.70 9.85 -4.58
CA LEU A 197 9.20 9.77 -3.22
C LEU A 197 8.49 8.43 -2.97
N SER A 198 8.31 8.06 -1.71
CA SER A 198 7.51 6.91 -1.28
C SER A 198 6.23 7.36 -0.61
N LEU A 199 5.13 6.60 -0.81
CA LEU A 199 3.80 6.95 -0.31
C LEU A 199 3.75 7.11 1.21
N TYR A 200 4.50 6.31 1.95
CA TYR A 200 4.48 6.30 3.42
C TYR A 200 5.79 6.79 4.06
N ASP A 201 6.66 7.43 3.31
CA ASP A 201 7.89 7.99 3.87
C ASP A 201 7.73 9.50 4.10
N PHE A 202 7.49 9.86 5.36
CA PHE A 202 7.39 11.25 5.82
C PHE A 202 8.58 11.64 6.72
N ARG A 203 9.72 10.94 6.60
CA ARG A 203 10.93 11.24 7.38
C ARG A 203 11.55 12.57 6.98
N ASP A 204 11.48 12.92 5.71
CA ASP A 204 11.87 14.25 5.23
C ASP A 204 10.70 15.23 5.44
N THR A 205 10.91 16.22 6.29
CA THR A 205 9.92 17.26 6.59
C THR A 205 9.56 18.14 5.40
N ALA A 206 10.38 18.16 4.34
CA ALA A 206 10.05 18.83 3.09
C ALA A 206 8.82 18.22 2.39
N ASN A 207 8.49 16.97 2.70
CA ASN A 207 7.34 16.24 2.17
C ASN A 207 6.10 16.29 3.07
N THR A 208 6.17 16.93 4.23
CA THR A 208 4.99 17.12 5.07
C THR A 208 4.09 18.20 4.45
N ALA A 209 3.19 17.79 3.58
CA ALA A 209 2.02 18.60 3.28
C ALA A 209 1.26 18.86 4.57
N GLN A 210 1.26 20.10 5.02
CA GLN A 210 0.43 20.50 6.17
C GLN A 210 -1.02 20.56 5.67
N TYR A 211 -1.80 19.55 6.02
CA TYR A 211 -3.23 19.59 5.80
C TYR A 211 -3.87 20.48 6.87
N VAL A 212 -4.42 21.59 6.46
CA VAL A 212 -5.24 22.43 7.33
C VAL A 212 -6.70 22.07 7.08
N ALA A 213 -7.33 21.36 8.02
CA ALA A 213 -8.76 21.15 8.01
C ALA A 213 -9.47 22.48 8.34
N ARG A 214 -10.33 22.96 7.45
CA ARG A 214 -11.21 24.09 7.74
C ARG A 214 -12.42 23.62 8.55
N ALA A 215 -12.87 24.47 9.46
CA ALA A 215 -14.00 24.20 10.35
C ALA A 215 -15.37 24.02 9.61
N ASP A 216 -15.44 24.40 8.34
CA ASP A 216 -16.60 24.22 7.46
C ASP A 216 -16.59 22.90 6.67
N GLY A 217 -15.60 22.04 6.88
CA GLY A 217 -15.53 20.70 6.32
C GLY A 217 -15.24 20.61 4.83
N ALA A 218 -14.95 21.72 4.15
CA ALA A 218 -15.02 21.73 2.70
C ALA A 218 -13.68 21.78 1.95
N VAL A 219 -12.52 22.09 2.54
CA VAL A 219 -11.29 22.20 1.74
C VAL A 219 -10.02 21.90 2.51
N TYR A 220 -9.20 21.04 1.99
CA TYR A 220 -7.80 20.85 2.37
C TYR A 220 -6.91 21.66 1.43
N THR A 221 -6.17 22.62 1.95
CA THR A 221 -5.11 23.28 1.17
C THR A 221 -3.76 22.77 1.66
N ALA A 222 -2.96 22.26 0.72
CA ALA A 222 -1.55 21.97 0.98
C ALA A 222 -0.79 23.31 1.07
N ALA A 223 -0.05 23.51 2.17
CA ALA A 223 0.83 24.67 2.29
C ALA A 223 2.17 24.40 1.60
N ALA A 224 2.58 25.33 0.78
CA ALA A 224 3.91 25.53 0.20
C ALA A 224 4.59 24.35 -0.49
N GLY A 225 4.52 24.33 -1.81
CA GLY A 225 5.42 23.56 -2.68
C GLY A 225 4.91 22.20 -3.17
N ALA A 226 3.83 21.70 -2.65
CA ALA A 226 3.14 20.54 -3.24
C ALA A 226 2.07 21.03 -4.22
N ASP A 227 1.99 20.43 -5.38
CA ASP A 227 0.88 20.65 -6.30
C ASP A 227 -0.44 20.31 -5.60
N ALA A 228 -1.07 21.34 -5.05
CA ALA A 228 -2.38 21.26 -4.40
C ALA A 228 -3.51 20.83 -5.37
N ALA A 229 -3.21 20.77 -6.64
CA ALA A 229 -4.15 20.41 -7.72
C ALA A 229 -4.70 18.97 -7.63
N LEU A 230 -4.19 18.14 -6.69
CA LEU A 230 -4.62 16.75 -6.57
C LEU A 230 -5.90 16.55 -5.77
N PHE A 231 -6.28 17.49 -4.92
CA PHE A 231 -7.40 17.33 -3.99
C PHE A 231 -8.43 18.45 -4.03
N VAL A 232 -8.26 19.42 -4.93
CA VAL A 232 -9.26 20.45 -5.18
C VAL A 232 -10.02 20.04 -6.43
N GLY A 233 -11.09 19.26 -6.25
CA GLY A 233 -12.14 19.29 -7.24
C GLY A 233 -12.62 20.73 -7.30
N GLU A 234 -12.57 21.36 -8.46
CA GLU A 234 -13.30 22.60 -8.71
C GLU A 234 -14.79 22.30 -8.47
N GLY A 235 -15.24 22.55 -7.25
CA GLY A 235 -16.63 22.55 -6.88
C GLY A 235 -17.15 23.96 -7.07
N ALA A 236 -18.03 24.10 -8.03
CA ALA A 236 -18.87 25.27 -8.21
C ALA A 236 -19.68 25.61 -6.94
#